data_8b289f34697ddd64a6a1c83366807bbe
#
_entry.id   8b289f34697ddd64a6a1c83366807bbe
#
_cell.length_a   1.000
_cell.length_b   1.000
_cell.length_c   1.000
_cell.angle_alpha   90.00
_cell.angle_beta   90.00
_cell.angle_gamma   90.00
#
_symmetry.space_group_name_H-M   'P 1'
#
loop_
_entity.id
_entity.type
_entity.pdbx_description
1 polymer ?
#
loop_
_entity_poly.entity_id
_entity_poly.type
_entity_poly.pdbx_seq_one_letter_code
_entity_poly.pdbx_strand_id
1 'polypeptide(L)'
;MARFSALRRLSVFSLVMGAFVWLGAVKADVDPKVASYVNVKDIQWKESANGANATFIISGEPNKEGSLYVELMKWHPHHNSMPHTHPHDRFITVLSGTWWVGTGPNYDMSTTTPMGPGTIVTHFGKQIHYDGAKDEEAVIEIVGMGTAETTPANGAKKE
;
A
#
# COMPACT_ATOMS: atom_id res chain seq x y z
N MET A 1 37.75 -0.19 86.64
CA MET A 1 36.61 0.56 86.05
C MET A 1 37.04 1.11 84.67
N ALA A 2 36.68 0.45 83.59
CA ALA A 2 37.07 0.79 82.25
C ALA A 2 35.85 1.46 81.53
N ARG A 3 36.04 2.65 81.06
CA ARG A 3 34.97 3.36 80.23
C ARG A 3 35.23 3.08 78.77
N PHE A 4 34.27 2.39 78.11
CA PHE A 4 34.24 2.21 76.67
C PHE A 4 33.62 3.45 76.01
N SER A 5 34.39 4.14 75.15
CA SER A 5 33.95 5.21 74.30
C SER A 5 33.47 4.60 72.97
N ALA A 6 32.19 4.80 72.63
CA ALA A 6 31.60 4.37 71.36
C ALA A 6 31.78 5.44 70.28
N LEU A 7 32.62 5.17 69.30
CA LEU A 7 32.71 5.99 68.08
C LEU A 7 31.48 5.74 67.18
N ARG A 8 30.63 6.77 66.98
CA ARG A 8 29.61 6.75 65.96
C ARG A 8 30.25 7.06 64.58
N ARG A 9 30.19 6.11 63.68
CA ARG A 9 30.52 6.33 62.26
C ARG A 9 29.32 7.00 61.58
N LEU A 10 29.46 8.24 61.11
CA LEU A 10 28.52 8.88 60.20
C LEU A 10 28.78 8.35 58.78
N SER A 11 27.83 7.60 58.23
CA SER A 11 27.83 7.23 56.81
C SER A 11 27.20 8.38 56.02
N VAL A 12 27.99 9.07 55.21
CA VAL A 12 27.52 10.05 54.23
C VAL A 12 27.04 9.30 53.01
N PHE A 13 25.72 9.23 52.79
CA PHE A 13 25.12 8.75 51.57
C PHE A 13 25.15 9.91 50.56
N SER A 14 26.07 9.83 49.58
CA SER A 14 26.07 10.74 48.43
C SER A 14 24.98 10.31 47.46
N LEU A 15 23.90 11.08 47.38
CA LEU A 15 22.85 10.94 46.42
C LEU A 15 23.34 11.51 45.09
N VAL A 16 23.78 10.66 44.16
CA VAL A 16 24.09 11.07 42.77
C VAL A 16 22.75 11.17 42.03
N MET A 17 22.24 12.39 41.91
CA MET A 17 21.10 12.70 41.05
C MET A 17 21.59 12.70 39.59
N GLY A 18 21.41 11.58 38.88
CA GLY A 18 21.63 11.48 37.46
C GLY A 18 20.58 12.31 36.71
N ALA A 19 21.02 13.42 36.12
CA ALA A 19 20.17 14.19 35.20
C ALA A 19 19.94 13.33 33.93
N PHE A 20 18.75 12.74 33.80
CA PHE A 20 18.30 12.13 32.55
C PHE A 20 18.03 13.26 31.54
N VAL A 21 18.98 13.51 30.65
CA VAL A 21 18.75 14.39 29.49
C VAL A 21 17.88 13.62 28.52
N TRP A 22 16.60 13.94 28.47
CA TRP A 22 15.69 13.48 27.43
C TRP A 22 16.12 14.15 26.11
N LEU A 23 16.92 13.45 25.30
CA LEU A 23 17.15 13.83 23.92
C LEU A 23 15.84 13.53 23.17
N GLY A 24 14.96 14.51 23.11
CA GLY A 24 13.81 14.45 22.21
C GLY A 24 14.30 14.21 20.81
N ALA A 25 13.83 13.14 20.15
CA ALA A 25 14.12 12.89 18.76
C ALA A 25 13.67 14.09 17.94
N VAL A 26 14.63 14.81 17.35
CA VAL A 26 14.34 15.87 16.38
C VAL A 26 13.76 15.18 15.17
N LYS A 27 12.44 15.29 14.97
CA LYS A 27 11.78 14.82 13.78
C LYS A 27 12.21 15.73 12.64
N ALA A 28 13.08 15.24 11.76
CA ALA A 28 13.42 15.95 10.54
C ALA A 28 12.15 16.05 9.68
N ASP A 29 11.73 17.27 9.41
CA ASP A 29 10.60 17.53 8.52
C ASP A 29 11.11 17.55 7.06
N VAL A 30 10.33 16.95 6.13
CA VAL A 30 10.66 16.97 4.71
C VAL A 30 10.27 18.33 4.14
N ASP A 31 11.19 19.01 3.47
CA ASP A 31 10.89 20.25 2.78
C ASP A 31 9.86 19.98 1.66
N PRO A 32 8.64 20.56 1.74
CA PRO A 32 7.58 20.29 0.76
C PRO A 32 7.88 20.82 -0.66
N LYS A 33 8.90 21.67 -0.82
CA LYS A 33 9.41 22.11 -2.12
C LYS A 33 10.33 21.08 -2.78
N VAL A 34 10.85 20.13 -2.00
CA VAL A 34 11.79 19.11 -2.47
C VAL A 34 11.09 17.77 -2.63
N ALA A 35 10.24 17.38 -1.67
CA ALA A 35 9.51 16.13 -1.72
C ALA A 35 8.17 16.24 -1.00
N SER A 36 7.15 15.60 -1.55
CA SER A 36 5.86 15.41 -0.90
C SER A 36 5.68 13.93 -0.53
N TYR A 37 4.94 13.69 0.52
CA TYR A 37 4.58 12.32 0.92
C TYR A 37 3.17 12.27 1.49
N VAL A 38 2.55 11.10 1.37
CA VAL A 38 1.31 10.77 2.07
C VAL A 38 1.50 9.44 2.78
N ASN A 39 1.08 9.36 4.04
CA ASN A 39 1.06 8.07 4.74
C ASN A 39 -0.17 7.27 4.28
N VAL A 40 -0.04 5.95 4.20
CA VAL A 40 -1.14 5.06 3.77
C VAL A 40 -2.42 5.28 4.59
N LYS A 41 -2.31 5.51 5.89
CA LYS A 41 -3.44 5.80 6.78
C LYS A 41 -4.17 7.12 6.49
N ASP A 42 -3.51 8.05 5.80
CA ASP A 42 -4.00 9.40 5.52
C ASP A 42 -4.53 9.52 4.07
N ILE A 43 -4.47 8.41 3.29
CA ILE A 43 -4.97 8.37 1.92
C ILE A 43 -6.48 8.58 1.89
N GLN A 44 -6.90 9.54 1.07
CA GLN A 44 -8.32 9.76 0.77
C GLN A 44 -8.70 8.91 -0.44
N TRP A 45 -9.14 7.70 -0.18
CA TRP A 45 -9.55 6.75 -1.22
C TRP A 45 -10.82 7.20 -1.92
N LYS A 46 -10.83 7.10 -3.24
CA LYS A 46 -12.02 7.32 -4.07
C LYS A 46 -12.62 5.96 -4.40
N GLU A 47 -13.76 5.66 -3.79
CA GLU A 47 -14.50 4.42 -4.04
C GLU A 47 -15.05 4.35 -5.47
N SER A 48 -15.02 3.16 -6.05
CA SER A 48 -15.73 2.86 -7.29
C SER A 48 -17.24 2.82 -7.07
N ALA A 49 -18.01 3.06 -8.13
CA ALA A 49 -19.47 3.14 -8.05
C ALA A 49 -20.14 1.86 -7.56
N ASN A 50 -19.51 0.70 -7.77
CA ASN A 50 -20.02 -0.61 -7.32
C ASN A 50 -19.41 -1.08 -5.99
N GLY A 51 -18.54 -0.27 -5.36
CA GLY A 51 -17.87 -0.60 -4.09
C GLY A 51 -16.87 -1.77 -4.18
N ALA A 52 -16.45 -2.16 -5.38
CA ALA A 52 -15.53 -3.28 -5.54
C ALA A 52 -14.08 -2.92 -5.21
N ASN A 53 -13.70 -1.70 -5.46
CA ASN A 53 -12.35 -1.19 -5.26
C ASN A 53 -12.36 0.32 -5.00
N ALA A 54 -11.21 0.82 -4.56
CA ALA A 54 -10.98 2.25 -4.40
C ALA A 54 -9.63 2.64 -5.00
N THR A 55 -9.49 3.88 -5.46
CA THR A 55 -8.28 4.39 -6.08
C THR A 55 -7.76 5.66 -5.42
N PHE A 56 -6.46 5.91 -5.56
CA PHE A 56 -5.81 7.15 -5.18
C PHE A 56 -4.75 7.50 -6.21
N ILE A 57 -4.90 8.65 -6.86
CA ILE A 57 -3.92 9.13 -7.87
C ILE A 57 -2.73 9.76 -7.15
N ILE A 58 -1.55 9.16 -7.30
CA ILE A 58 -0.30 9.73 -6.80
C ILE A 58 0.18 10.84 -7.74
N SER A 59 0.11 10.60 -9.05
CA SER A 59 0.59 11.54 -10.07
C SER A 59 -0.06 11.29 -11.42
N GLY A 60 -0.13 12.32 -12.24
CA GLY A 60 -0.62 12.24 -13.62
C GLY A 60 -2.13 12.19 -13.76
N GLU A 61 -2.59 11.88 -14.98
CA GLU A 61 -4.00 11.87 -15.36
C GLU A 61 -4.33 10.55 -16.09
N PRO A 62 -4.84 9.49 -15.37
CA PRO A 62 -5.08 8.18 -16.00
C PRO A 62 -6.07 8.23 -17.19
N ASN A 63 -6.99 9.18 -17.20
CA ASN A 63 -7.99 9.31 -18.26
C ASN A 63 -7.56 10.18 -19.45
N LYS A 64 -6.30 10.65 -19.46
CA LYS A 64 -5.77 11.50 -20.53
C LYS A 64 -4.78 10.72 -21.39
N GLU A 65 -5.04 10.69 -22.68
CA GLU A 65 -4.17 10.04 -23.67
C GLU A 65 -2.73 10.55 -23.58
N GLY A 66 -1.77 9.61 -23.53
CA GLY A 66 -0.35 9.91 -23.45
C GLY A 66 0.15 10.47 -22.12
N SER A 67 -0.70 10.60 -21.10
CA SER A 67 -0.26 11.02 -19.77
C SER A 67 0.34 9.84 -19.00
N LEU A 68 1.58 9.96 -18.53
CA LEU A 68 2.08 9.04 -17.52
C LEU A 68 1.27 9.22 -16.23
N TYR A 69 0.80 8.12 -15.65
CA TYR A 69 0.13 8.15 -14.36
C TYR A 69 0.69 7.12 -13.39
N VAL A 70 0.56 7.43 -12.12
CA VAL A 70 0.83 6.52 -11.00
C VAL A 70 -0.37 6.57 -10.07
N GLU A 71 -0.97 5.42 -9.81
CA GLU A 71 -2.11 5.31 -8.91
C GLU A 71 -1.96 4.11 -7.97
N LEU A 72 -2.59 4.20 -6.82
CA LEU A 72 -2.86 3.06 -5.96
C LEU A 72 -4.28 2.57 -6.22
N MET A 73 -4.43 1.26 -6.27
CA MET A 73 -5.73 0.60 -6.30
C MET A 73 -5.84 -0.36 -5.12
N LYS A 74 -6.94 -0.27 -4.43
CA LYS A 74 -7.29 -1.14 -3.33
C LYS A 74 -8.48 -2.00 -3.74
N TRP A 75 -8.31 -3.31 -3.76
CA TRP A 75 -9.39 -4.27 -3.93
C TRP A 75 -9.98 -4.64 -2.57
N HIS A 76 -11.30 -4.52 -2.44
CA HIS A 76 -12.00 -5.00 -1.26
C HIS A 76 -12.11 -6.53 -1.26
N PRO A 77 -12.19 -7.17 -0.08
CA PRO A 77 -12.37 -8.63 0.00
C PRO A 77 -13.59 -9.10 -0.81
N HIS A 78 -13.45 -10.26 -1.48
CA HIS A 78 -14.48 -10.90 -2.31
C HIS A 78 -14.92 -10.09 -3.54
N HIS A 79 -14.11 -9.12 -3.98
CA HIS A 79 -14.39 -8.33 -5.18
C HIS A 79 -13.31 -8.52 -6.24
N ASN A 80 -13.74 -8.52 -7.49
CA ASN A 80 -12.88 -8.74 -8.64
C ASN A 80 -13.49 -8.13 -9.91
N SER A 81 -12.63 -7.93 -10.90
CA SER A 81 -13.05 -7.54 -12.25
C SER A 81 -13.55 -8.74 -13.05
N MET A 82 -14.38 -8.47 -14.04
CA MET A 82 -14.64 -9.42 -15.12
C MET A 82 -13.53 -9.36 -16.18
N PRO A 83 -13.37 -10.39 -17.05
CA PRO A 83 -12.41 -10.36 -18.13
C PRO A 83 -12.50 -9.10 -18.97
N HIS A 84 -11.36 -8.41 -19.11
CA HIS A 84 -11.26 -7.12 -19.78
C HIS A 84 -9.86 -6.88 -20.33
N THR A 85 -9.70 -5.79 -21.07
CA THR A 85 -8.41 -5.31 -21.58
C THR A 85 -8.21 -3.85 -21.27
N HIS A 86 -6.95 -3.40 -21.34
CA HIS A 86 -6.58 -1.99 -21.35
C HIS A 86 -5.80 -1.65 -22.62
N PRO A 87 -5.84 -0.40 -23.12
CA PRO A 87 -5.17 -0.04 -24.37
C PRO A 87 -3.64 -0.16 -24.32
N HIS A 88 -3.02 0.10 -23.16
CA HIS A 88 -1.57 0.15 -22.99
C HIS A 88 -1.07 -0.82 -21.91
N ASP A 89 0.24 -1.08 -21.91
CA ASP A 89 0.89 -1.82 -20.84
C ASP A 89 0.79 -1.08 -19.51
N ARG A 90 0.64 -1.86 -18.43
CA ARG A 90 0.66 -1.35 -17.05
C ARG A 90 1.64 -2.15 -16.23
N PHE A 91 2.46 -1.45 -15.46
CA PHE A 91 3.41 -2.05 -14.53
C PHE A 91 2.81 -1.96 -13.13
N ILE A 92 2.68 -3.11 -12.48
CA ILE A 92 1.94 -3.24 -11.24
C ILE A 92 2.86 -3.82 -10.17
N THR A 93 2.84 -3.23 -8.98
CA THR A 93 3.53 -3.75 -7.80
C THR A 93 2.51 -4.03 -6.72
N VAL A 94 2.52 -5.24 -6.17
CA VAL A 94 1.69 -5.59 -5.01
C VAL A 94 2.32 -4.99 -3.76
N LEU A 95 1.58 -4.13 -3.04
CA LEU A 95 2.06 -3.45 -1.83
C LEU A 95 1.62 -4.17 -0.55
N SER A 96 0.37 -4.67 -0.50
CA SER A 96 -0.15 -5.41 0.65
C SER A 96 -1.27 -6.36 0.26
N GLY A 97 -1.52 -7.36 1.10
CA GLY A 97 -2.51 -8.39 0.85
C GLY A 97 -2.13 -9.35 -0.28
N THR A 98 -3.08 -10.16 -0.73
CA THR A 98 -2.91 -11.09 -1.85
C THR A 98 -3.78 -10.65 -3.03
N TRP A 99 -3.14 -10.21 -4.10
CA TRP A 99 -3.80 -9.88 -5.35
C TRP A 99 -3.90 -11.13 -6.23
N TRP A 100 -5.08 -11.43 -6.75
CA TRP A 100 -5.37 -12.63 -7.52
C TRP A 100 -5.58 -12.27 -8.98
N VAL A 101 -4.83 -12.91 -9.89
CA VAL A 101 -4.85 -12.61 -11.33
C VAL A 101 -5.16 -13.83 -12.15
N GLY A 102 -6.09 -13.68 -13.06
CA GLY A 102 -6.44 -14.67 -14.09
C GLY A 102 -6.29 -14.09 -15.50
N THR A 103 -6.19 -14.94 -16.49
CA THR A 103 -6.02 -14.56 -17.90
C THR A 103 -7.01 -15.27 -18.81
N GLY A 104 -7.30 -14.67 -19.96
CA GLY A 104 -8.23 -15.19 -20.95
C GLY A 104 -9.68 -14.77 -20.74
N PRO A 105 -10.57 -15.16 -21.66
CA PRO A 105 -11.95 -14.67 -21.70
C PRO A 105 -12.89 -15.40 -20.74
N ASN A 106 -12.50 -16.57 -20.24
CA ASN A 106 -13.33 -17.37 -19.35
C ASN A 106 -13.04 -16.98 -17.90
N TYR A 107 -14.01 -16.33 -17.27
CA TYR A 107 -13.90 -15.95 -15.88
C TYR A 107 -13.96 -17.17 -14.96
N ASP A 108 -12.89 -17.39 -14.18
CA ASP A 108 -12.83 -18.42 -13.14
C ASP A 108 -11.85 -18.02 -12.03
N MET A 109 -12.36 -17.55 -10.91
CA MET A 109 -11.53 -17.16 -9.77
C MET A 109 -10.83 -18.34 -9.10
N SER A 110 -11.26 -19.59 -9.35
CA SER A 110 -10.57 -20.77 -8.80
C SER A 110 -9.22 -21.03 -9.47
N THR A 111 -9.03 -20.55 -10.70
CA THR A 111 -7.81 -20.73 -11.50
C THR A 111 -6.86 -19.54 -11.43
N THR A 112 -7.17 -18.50 -10.65
CA THR A 112 -6.32 -17.31 -10.51
C THR A 112 -5.04 -17.62 -9.75
N THR A 113 -3.96 -16.91 -10.12
CA THR A 113 -2.65 -16.98 -9.48
C THR A 113 -2.57 -15.97 -8.35
N PRO A 114 -2.19 -16.38 -7.11
CA PRO A 114 -1.96 -15.44 -6.00
C PRO A 114 -0.64 -14.70 -6.17
N MET A 115 -0.66 -13.41 -5.92
CA MET A 115 0.49 -12.51 -5.98
C MET A 115 0.57 -11.72 -4.68
N GLY A 116 1.60 -12.00 -3.88
CA GLY A 116 1.84 -11.36 -2.59
C GLY A 116 2.67 -10.07 -2.69
N PRO A 117 2.86 -9.36 -1.57
CA PRO A 117 3.63 -8.12 -1.52
C PRO A 117 5.04 -8.25 -2.10
N GLY A 118 5.45 -7.25 -2.90
CA GLY A 118 6.72 -7.24 -3.63
C GLY A 118 6.68 -7.95 -4.98
N THR A 119 5.58 -8.62 -5.36
CA THR A 119 5.43 -9.15 -6.71
C THR A 119 5.29 -8.01 -7.71
N ILE A 120 6.04 -8.09 -8.82
CA ILE A 120 5.99 -7.14 -9.94
C ILE A 120 5.35 -7.84 -11.13
N VAL A 121 4.35 -7.20 -11.73
CA VAL A 121 3.56 -7.75 -12.83
C VAL A 121 3.49 -6.74 -13.97
N THR A 122 3.55 -7.24 -15.21
CA THR A 122 3.19 -6.45 -16.39
C THR A 122 1.88 -6.98 -16.96
N HIS A 123 0.84 -6.14 -16.96
CA HIS A 123 -0.33 -6.37 -17.78
C HIS A 123 -0.07 -5.79 -19.16
N PHE A 124 0.11 -6.66 -20.13
CA PHE A 124 0.31 -6.24 -21.51
C PHE A 124 -0.97 -5.64 -22.09
N GLY A 125 -0.83 -4.53 -22.80
CA GLY A 125 -1.93 -3.86 -23.46
C GLY A 125 -2.71 -4.79 -24.39
N LYS A 126 -4.03 -4.62 -24.43
CA LYS A 126 -4.97 -5.41 -25.26
C LYS A 126 -5.04 -6.91 -24.95
N GLN A 127 -4.34 -7.40 -23.92
CA GLN A 127 -4.44 -8.79 -23.47
C GLN A 127 -5.54 -8.93 -22.42
N ILE A 128 -6.33 -10.01 -22.56
CA ILE A 128 -7.48 -10.25 -21.68
C ILE A 128 -6.99 -10.80 -20.34
N HIS A 129 -7.40 -10.14 -19.27
CA HIS A 129 -7.16 -10.55 -17.89
C HIS A 129 -8.37 -10.19 -17.00
N TYR A 130 -8.36 -10.73 -15.79
CA TYR A 130 -9.26 -10.36 -14.70
C TYR A 130 -8.49 -10.53 -13.39
N ASP A 131 -8.86 -9.74 -12.38
CA ASP A 131 -8.10 -9.66 -11.16
C ASP A 131 -8.96 -9.17 -10.00
N GLY A 132 -8.46 -9.31 -8.77
CA GLY A 132 -9.17 -8.86 -7.60
C GLY A 132 -8.60 -9.42 -6.30
N ALA A 133 -9.45 -9.45 -5.27
CA ALA A 133 -9.13 -9.97 -3.95
C ALA A 133 -10.10 -11.07 -3.55
N LYS A 134 -9.60 -12.09 -2.81
CA LYS A 134 -10.44 -13.12 -2.19
C LYS A 134 -10.77 -12.74 -0.75
N ASP A 135 -10.13 -13.35 0.20
CA ASP A 135 -10.54 -13.27 1.61
C ASP A 135 -10.01 -12.03 2.34
N GLU A 136 -9.04 -11.32 1.76
CA GLU A 136 -8.42 -10.14 2.34
C GLU A 136 -8.31 -8.99 1.32
N GLU A 137 -8.20 -7.76 1.81
CA GLU A 137 -7.93 -6.58 1.00
C GLU A 137 -6.56 -6.69 0.33
N ALA A 138 -6.46 -6.28 -0.93
CA ALA A 138 -5.19 -6.17 -1.64
C ALA A 138 -4.97 -4.73 -2.12
N VAL A 139 -3.76 -4.20 -1.92
CA VAL A 139 -3.35 -2.89 -2.42
C VAL A 139 -2.22 -3.06 -3.42
N ILE A 140 -2.40 -2.48 -4.59
CA ILE A 140 -1.43 -2.49 -5.68
C ILE A 140 -1.09 -1.06 -6.10
N GLU A 141 0.14 -0.83 -6.55
CA GLU A 141 0.54 0.36 -7.30
C GLU A 141 0.48 0.04 -8.79
N ILE A 142 -0.06 0.96 -9.57
CA ILE A 142 -0.15 0.87 -11.03
C ILE A 142 0.57 2.06 -11.64
N VAL A 143 1.54 1.78 -12.52
CA VAL A 143 2.21 2.77 -13.37
C VAL A 143 1.84 2.48 -14.82
N GLY A 144 1.34 3.46 -15.53
CA GLY A 144 0.89 3.28 -16.92
C GLY A 144 0.85 4.57 -17.71
N MET A 145 0.55 4.41 -19.00
CA MET A 145 0.20 5.53 -19.87
C MET A 145 -1.32 5.59 -20.01
N GLY A 146 -1.90 6.79 -19.89
CA GLY A 146 -3.33 7.03 -20.18
C GLY A 146 -3.62 6.83 -21.68
N THR A 147 -4.81 6.42 -22.04
CA THR A 147 -5.98 6.25 -21.17
C THR A 147 -5.90 4.90 -20.44
N ALA A 148 -6.28 4.91 -19.16
CA ALA A 148 -6.41 3.69 -18.35
C ALA A 148 -7.80 3.04 -18.55
N GLU A 149 -8.43 3.25 -19.69
CA GLU A 149 -9.75 2.73 -20.01
C GLU A 149 -9.81 1.21 -19.90
N THR A 150 -10.95 0.71 -19.42
CA THR A 150 -11.25 -0.70 -19.33
C THR A 150 -12.26 -1.08 -20.40
N THR A 151 -11.89 -2.01 -21.29
CA THR A 151 -12.78 -2.55 -22.32
C THR A 151 -13.16 -3.97 -21.94
N PRO A 152 -14.45 -4.28 -21.69
CA PRO A 152 -14.89 -5.66 -21.42
C PRO A 152 -14.52 -6.61 -22.57
N ALA A 153 -14.05 -7.81 -22.22
CA ALA A 153 -13.81 -8.83 -23.23
C ALA A 153 -15.14 -9.31 -23.84
N ASN A 154 -15.19 -9.44 -25.17
CA ASN A 154 -16.38 -9.94 -25.86
C ASN A 154 -16.74 -11.33 -25.34
N GLY A 155 -17.97 -11.51 -24.85
CA GLY A 155 -18.47 -12.76 -24.31
C GLY A 155 -18.21 -13.00 -22.82
N ALA A 156 -17.59 -12.05 -22.12
CA ALA A 156 -17.46 -12.12 -20.65
C ALA A 156 -18.85 -12.00 -20.01
N LYS A 157 -19.43 -13.13 -19.64
CA LYS A 157 -20.66 -13.20 -18.84
C LYS A 157 -20.26 -13.41 -17.38
N LYS A 158 -20.88 -12.68 -16.50
CA LYS A 158 -20.89 -12.98 -15.08
C LYS A 158 -21.79 -14.21 -14.89
N GLU A 159 -21.23 -15.35 -14.49
CA GLU A 159 -22.00 -16.47 -13.98
C GLU A 159 -22.54 -16.18 -12.60
#